data_260dc814be412089d9dc9bf735c3a5b5
#
_entry.id   260dc814be412089d9dc9bf735c3a5b5
#
_cell.length_a   1.000
_cell.length_b   1.000
_cell.length_c   1.000
_cell.angle_alpha   90.00
_cell.angle_beta   90.00
_cell.angle_gamma   90.00
#
_symmetry.space_group_name_H-M   'P 1'
#
loop_
_entity.id
_entity.type
_entity.pdbx_description
1 polymer ?
#
loop_
_entity_poly.entity_id
_entity_poly.type
_entity_poly.pdbx_seq_one_letter_code
_entity_poly.pdbx_strand_id
1 'polypeptide(L)'
;MTLIDNLRERVAAAQPRPVDAMPIEPVGWEVHQEGVDKLLASFRAVPAGKRVRLAKKTSNLFRSRSEEQEGLDVSGLSGVIEVDPVARTADVQGMCTYEDLVDATLPHGLMPFVVPQLKTITLGGAVTGMGVES
;
A
#
# COMPACT_ATOMS: atom_id res chain seq x y z
N MET A 1 -13.55 -5.39 -19.18
CA MET A 1 -12.55 -4.31 -19.03
C MET A 1 -11.44 -4.52 -20.03
N THR A 2 -11.24 -3.59 -20.95
CA THR A 2 -10.22 -3.68 -21.99
C THR A 2 -8.83 -3.27 -21.47
N LEU A 3 -7.76 -3.61 -22.18
CA LEU A 3 -6.40 -3.16 -21.87
C LEU A 3 -6.32 -1.61 -21.82
N ILE A 4 -7.07 -0.94 -22.69
CA ILE A 4 -7.14 0.53 -22.78
C ILE A 4 -7.82 1.11 -21.54
N ASP A 5 -8.88 0.50 -21.04
CA ASP A 5 -9.57 0.95 -19.82
C ASP A 5 -8.67 0.81 -18.60
N ASN A 6 -7.94 -0.30 -18.52
CA ASN A 6 -6.94 -0.53 -17.46
C ASN A 6 -5.80 0.51 -17.52
N LEU A 7 -5.31 0.82 -18.71
CA LEU A 7 -4.28 1.85 -18.90
C LEU A 7 -4.79 3.25 -18.51
N ARG A 8 -6.04 3.60 -18.88
CA ARG A 8 -6.65 4.88 -18.51
C ARG A 8 -6.83 5.01 -17.00
N GLU A 9 -7.34 3.98 -16.33
CA GLU A 9 -7.43 3.99 -14.86
C GLU A 9 -6.05 4.17 -14.19
N ARG A 10 -5.02 3.55 -14.73
CA ARG A 10 -3.66 3.65 -14.20
C ARG A 10 -3.02 5.00 -14.45
N VAL A 11 -3.24 5.58 -15.61
CA VAL A 11 -2.80 6.97 -15.90
C VAL A 11 -3.54 7.95 -15.00
N ALA A 12 -4.84 7.76 -14.77
CA ALA A 12 -5.61 8.58 -13.84
C ALA A 12 -5.09 8.42 -12.38
N ALA A 13 -4.75 7.20 -11.96
CA ALA A 13 -4.18 6.94 -10.64
C ALA A 13 -2.73 7.45 -10.49
N ALA A 14 -2.03 7.67 -11.60
CA ALA A 14 -0.67 8.20 -11.62
C ALA A 14 -0.61 9.74 -11.67
N GLN A 15 -1.76 10.42 -11.68
CA GLN A 15 -1.78 11.88 -11.64
C GLN A 15 -1.15 12.39 -10.33
N PRO A 16 -0.32 13.43 -10.40
CA PRO A 16 0.24 14.02 -9.18
C PRO A 16 -0.90 14.54 -8.31
N ARG A 17 -0.78 14.33 -7.00
CA ARG A 17 -1.72 14.90 -6.04
C ARG A 17 -1.68 16.43 -6.15
N PRO A 18 -2.82 17.14 -6.05
CA PRO A 18 -2.82 18.60 -6.05
C PRO A 18 -1.84 19.14 -5.01
N VAL A 19 -1.16 20.23 -5.35
CA VAL A 19 -0.15 20.88 -4.47
C VAL A 19 -0.77 21.38 -3.16
N ASP A 20 -2.06 21.64 -3.19
CA ASP A 20 -2.90 22.09 -2.06
C ASP A 20 -3.61 20.93 -1.32
N ALA A 21 -3.33 19.69 -1.71
CA ALA A 21 -3.84 18.54 -0.97
C ALA A 21 -3.30 18.56 0.45
N MET A 22 -4.18 18.31 1.42
CA MET A 22 -3.78 18.23 2.83
C MET A 22 -2.76 17.11 3.04
N PRO A 23 -1.78 17.30 3.95
CA PRO A 23 -0.86 16.24 4.33
C PRO A 23 -1.62 14.99 4.76
N ILE A 24 -1.05 13.83 4.47
CA ILE A 24 -1.60 12.58 4.99
C ILE A 24 -1.23 12.46 6.47
N GLU A 25 -2.26 12.37 7.30
CA GLU A 25 -2.09 12.18 8.73
C GLU A 25 -1.84 10.70 9.05
N PRO A 26 -0.96 10.39 10.02
CA PRO A 26 -0.79 9.05 10.54
C PRO A 26 -2.11 8.51 11.10
N VAL A 27 -2.38 7.24 10.82
CA VAL A 27 -3.66 6.61 11.23
C VAL A 27 -3.69 6.17 12.69
N GLY A 28 -2.53 5.98 13.32
CA GLY A 28 -2.41 5.52 14.69
C GLY A 28 -2.53 4.00 14.86
N TRP A 29 -2.11 3.53 16.03
CA TRP A 29 -2.05 2.09 16.36
C TRP A 29 -3.41 1.43 16.51
N GLU A 30 -4.43 2.18 16.95
CA GLU A 30 -5.80 1.67 17.10
C GLU A 30 -6.39 1.31 15.73
N VAL A 31 -6.31 2.22 14.77
CA VAL A 31 -6.77 1.98 13.39
C VAL A 31 -5.95 0.86 12.73
N HIS A 32 -4.65 0.78 13.03
CA HIS A 32 -3.83 -0.34 12.56
C HIS A 32 -4.36 -1.67 13.09
N GLN A 33 -4.68 -1.78 14.37
CA GLN A 33 -5.22 -3.01 14.97
C GLN A 33 -6.54 -3.41 14.33
N GLU A 34 -7.44 -2.45 14.07
CA GLU A 34 -8.68 -2.73 13.33
C GLU A 34 -8.42 -3.31 11.94
N GLY A 35 -7.41 -2.79 11.24
CA GLY A 35 -6.98 -3.32 9.94
C GLY A 35 -6.46 -4.75 10.02
N VAL A 36 -5.69 -5.06 11.06
CA VAL A 36 -5.20 -6.42 11.34
C VAL A 36 -6.36 -7.36 11.64
N ASP A 37 -7.33 -6.93 12.43
CA ASP A 37 -8.50 -7.74 12.78
C ASP A 37 -9.36 -8.06 11.55
N LYS A 38 -9.55 -7.12 10.64
CA LYS A 38 -10.22 -7.34 9.34
C LYS A 38 -9.48 -8.40 8.50
N LEU A 39 -8.16 -8.27 8.39
CA LEU A 39 -7.34 -9.24 7.67
C LEU A 39 -7.48 -10.63 8.27
N LEU A 40 -7.36 -10.76 9.59
CA LEU A 40 -7.49 -12.04 10.29
C LEU A 40 -8.89 -12.64 10.15
N ALA A 41 -9.93 -11.83 10.21
CA ALA A 41 -11.30 -12.29 9.98
C ALA A 41 -11.49 -12.85 8.58
N SER A 42 -10.99 -12.15 7.56
CA SER A 42 -11.04 -12.61 6.17
C SER A 42 -10.24 -13.90 5.96
N PHE A 43 -9.08 -14.03 6.62
CA PHE A 43 -8.26 -15.24 6.54
C PHE A 43 -8.96 -16.45 7.20
N ARG A 44 -9.57 -16.26 8.36
CA ARG A 44 -10.31 -17.32 9.07
C ARG A 44 -11.54 -17.80 8.30
N ALA A 45 -12.10 -16.97 7.44
CA ALA A 45 -13.22 -17.32 6.57
C ALA A 45 -12.80 -18.17 5.35
N VAL A 46 -11.51 -18.28 5.04
CA VAL A 46 -11.02 -19.07 3.91
C VAL A 46 -11.13 -20.57 4.23
N PRO A 47 -11.77 -21.37 3.36
CA PRO A 47 -11.84 -22.82 3.55
C PRO A 47 -10.45 -23.47 3.53
N ALA A 48 -10.28 -24.53 4.31
CA ALA A 48 -9.01 -25.27 4.36
C ALA A 48 -8.58 -25.75 2.97
N GLY A 49 -7.29 -25.60 2.66
CA GLY A 49 -6.70 -26.02 1.40
C GLY A 49 -6.93 -25.07 0.20
N LYS A 50 -7.66 -23.97 0.40
CA LYS A 50 -7.81 -22.94 -0.64
C LYS A 50 -6.58 -22.04 -0.70
N ARG A 51 -6.24 -21.63 -1.92
CA ARG A 51 -5.19 -20.62 -2.14
C ARG A 51 -5.74 -19.23 -1.83
N VAL A 52 -4.90 -18.37 -1.27
CA VAL A 52 -5.24 -17.00 -0.93
C VAL A 52 -4.41 -16.01 -1.74
N ARG A 53 -4.94 -14.81 -1.92
CA ARG A 53 -4.25 -13.66 -2.46
C ARG A 53 -4.65 -12.42 -1.67
N LEU A 54 -3.89 -11.35 -1.76
CA LEU A 54 -4.32 -10.08 -1.19
C LEU A 54 -5.38 -9.44 -2.09
N ALA A 55 -6.50 -9.02 -1.53
CA ALA A 55 -7.56 -8.29 -2.23
C ALA A 55 -7.13 -6.83 -2.44
N LYS A 56 -6.19 -6.62 -3.33
CA LYS A 56 -5.67 -5.29 -3.66
C LYS A 56 -5.53 -5.10 -5.16
N LYS A 57 -5.55 -3.84 -5.61
CA LYS A 57 -5.07 -3.48 -6.95
C LYS A 57 -3.55 -3.72 -6.99
N THR A 58 -3.05 -4.29 -8.08
CA THR A 58 -1.61 -4.48 -8.27
C THR A 58 -1.09 -3.55 -9.35
N SER A 59 0.10 -3.00 -9.15
CA SER A 59 0.85 -2.29 -10.18
C SER A 59 1.54 -3.25 -11.17
N ASN A 60 1.64 -4.55 -10.86
CA ASN A 60 2.28 -5.52 -11.72
C ASN A 60 1.39 -5.88 -12.91
N LEU A 61 1.80 -5.41 -14.10
CA LEU A 61 1.12 -5.60 -15.38
C LEU A 61 1.15 -7.04 -15.91
N PHE A 62 2.17 -7.80 -15.50
CA PHE A 62 2.49 -9.10 -16.09
C PHE A 62 1.96 -10.30 -15.31
N ARG A 63 1.34 -10.07 -14.15
CA ARG A 63 0.69 -11.15 -13.40
C ARG A 63 -0.76 -11.34 -13.84
N SER A 64 -1.04 -12.47 -14.47
CA SER A 64 -2.40 -12.96 -14.62
C SER A 64 -2.99 -13.26 -13.23
N ARG A 65 -4.22 -12.81 -12.99
CA ARG A 65 -4.96 -13.12 -11.76
C ARG A 65 -5.77 -14.38 -11.99
N SER A 66 -5.63 -15.35 -11.09
CA SER A 66 -6.56 -16.47 -11.01
C SER A 66 -7.81 -16.03 -10.25
N GLU A 67 -8.97 -16.18 -10.86
CA GLU A 67 -10.27 -15.90 -10.22
C GLU A 67 -10.61 -16.89 -9.10
N GLU A 68 -9.90 -18.01 -9.02
CA GLU A 68 -10.14 -19.09 -8.05
C GLU A 68 -9.49 -18.84 -6.68
N GLN A 69 -8.80 -17.72 -6.48
CA GLN A 69 -8.14 -17.41 -5.22
C GLN A 69 -8.99 -16.49 -4.35
N GLU A 70 -9.16 -16.91 -3.09
CA GLU A 70 -9.82 -16.06 -2.09
C GLU A 70 -9.00 -14.80 -1.78
N GLY A 71 -9.68 -13.65 -1.80
CA GLY A 71 -9.07 -12.36 -1.50
C GLY A 71 -9.04 -12.06 -0.01
N LEU A 72 -7.86 -11.85 0.57
CA LEU A 72 -7.71 -11.37 1.94
C LEU A 72 -7.93 -9.87 2.02
N ASP A 73 -8.74 -9.42 2.98
CA ASP A 73 -9.04 -8.00 3.16
C ASP A 73 -7.86 -7.25 3.79
N VAL A 74 -7.17 -6.48 2.98
CA VAL A 74 -6.05 -5.61 3.38
C VAL A 74 -6.40 -4.12 3.31
N SER A 75 -7.68 -3.79 3.16
CA SER A 75 -8.14 -2.40 2.98
C SER A 75 -7.83 -1.47 4.17
N GLY A 76 -7.71 -2.05 5.37
CA GLY A 76 -7.35 -1.32 6.59
C GLY A 76 -5.84 -1.21 6.84
N LEU A 77 -4.98 -1.61 5.89
CA LEU A 77 -3.52 -1.70 6.08
C LEU A 77 -2.74 -0.85 5.05
N SER A 78 -3.26 0.31 4.68
CA SER A 78 -2.72 1.16 3.61
C SER A 78 -2.14 2.50 4.06
N GLY A 79 -2.04 2.75 5.36
CA GLY A 79 -1.60 4.03 5.90
C GLY A 79 -0.20 4.02 6.52
N VAL A 80 0.22 5.18 6.99
CA VAL A 80 1.34 5.36 7.92
C VAL A 80 0.77 5.34 9.33
N ILE A 81 1.32 4.52 10.21
CA ILE A 81 0.81 4.36 11.58
C ILE A 81 1.27 5.54 12.44
N GLU A 82 2.58 5.80 12.42
CA GLU A 82 3.23 6.82 13.24
C GLU A 82 4.50 7.32 12.55
N VAL A 83 4.85 8.57 12.74
CA VAL A 83 6.15 9.15 12.34
C VAL A 83 6.84 9.67 13.59
N ASP A 84 8.05 9.20 13.86
CA ASP A 84 8.92 9.74 14.92
C ASP A 84 10.02 10.61 14.30
N PRO A 85 9.88 11.94 14.35
CA PRO A 85 10.87 12.85 13.77
C PRO A 85 12.20 12.89 14.56
N VAL A 86 12.20 12.48 15.83
CA VAL A 86 13.41 12.46 16.66
C VAL A 86 14.24 11.21 16.35
N ALA A 87 13.61 10.05 16.33
CA ALA A 87 14.25 8.79 15.93
C ALA A 87 14.47 8.71 14.42
N ARG A 88 13.79 9.56 13.62
CA ARG A 88 13.79 9.55 12.16
C ARG A 88 13.28 8.21 11.60
N THR A 89 12.21 7.71 12.18
CA THR A 89 11.56 6.46 11.78
C THR A 89 10.08 6.68 11.50
N ALA A 90 9.50 5.75 10.75
CA ALA A 90 8.06 5.66 10.57
C ALA A 90 7.61 4.21 10.66
N ASP A 91 6.51 3.97 11.37
CA ASP A 91 5.80 2.70 11.36
C ASP A 91 4.74 2.75 10.26
N VAL A 92 4.80 1.79 9.34
CA VAL A 92 4.07 1.85 8.07
C VAL A 92 3.37 0.53 7.78
N GLN A 93 2.13 0.62 7.37
CA GLN A 93 1.35 -0.55 6.95
C GLN A 93 1.81 -1.04 5.56
N GLY A 94 1.78 -2.34 5.35
CA GLY A 94 2.37 -2.97 4.17
C GLY A 94 1.74 -2.57 2.83
N MET A 95 0.48 -2.11 2.83
CA MET A 95 -0.22 -1.65 1.62
C MET A 95 -0.12 -0.13 1.41
N CYS A 96 0.59 0.58 2.28
CA CYS A 96 0.89 1.99 2.09
C CYS A 96 1.72 2.20 0.82
N THR A 97 1.31 3.13 -0.03
CA THR A 97 2.08 3.51 -1.21
C THR A 97 3.26 4.39 -0.82
N TYR A 98 4.31 4.41 -1.64
CA TYR A 98 5.43 5.35 -1.42
C TYR A 98 4.99 6.82 -1.57
N GLU A 99 3.97 7.10 -2.38
CA GLU A 99 3.39 8.45 -2.44
C GLU A 99 2.82 8.86 -1.08
N ASP A 100 1.99 8.01 -0.46
CA ASP A 100 1.41 8.29 0.85
C ASP A 100 2.47 8.36 1.97
N LEU A 101 3.48 7.49 1.90
CA LEU A 101 4.59 7.51 2.84
C LEU A 101 5.39 8.82 2.77
N VAL A 102 5.72 9.27 1.57
CA VAL A 102 6.42 10.55 1.36
C VAL A 102 5.57 11.71 1.86
N ASP A 103 4.28 11.74 1.50
CA ASP A 103 3.36 12.80 1.92
C ASP A 103 3.17 12.86 3.44
N ALA A 104 3.26 11.73 4.13
CA ALA A 104 3.20 11.69 5.59
C ALA A 104 4.51 12.09 6.28
N THR A 105 5.66 11.88 5.64
CA THR A 105 6.97 12.13 6.26
C THR A 105 7.55 13.52 5.94
N LEU A 106 7.24 14.08 4.77
CA LEU A 106 7.71 15.40 4.36
C LEU A 106 7.38 16.54 5.33
N PRO A 107 6.18 16.60 5.97
CA PRO A 107 5.89 17.64 6.98
C PRO A 107 6.86 17.63 8.17
N HIS A 108 7.51 16.49 8.42
CA HIS A 108 8.53 16.33 9.46
C HIS A 108 9.96 16.54 8.95
N GLY A 109 10.13 16.95 7.69
CA GLY A 109 11.44 17.11 7.05
C GLY A 109 12.15 15.78 6.77
N LEU A 110 11.40 14.69 6.66
CA LEU A 110 11.92 13.34 6.46
C LEU A 110 11.49 12.78 5.09
N MET A 111 12.34 11.90 4.57
CA MET A 111 12.05 11.09 3.40
C MET A 111 12.54 9.65 3.58
N PRO A 112 11.89 8.66 2.97
CA PRO A 112 12.45 7.31 2.89
C PRO A 112 13.84 7.31 2.23
N PHE A 113 14.77 6.49 2.73
CA PHE A 113 16.10 6.36 2.14
C PHE A 113 16.08 5.87 0.70
N VAL A 114 15.13 5.01 0.38
CA VAL A 114 14.95 4.44 -0.95
C VAL A 114 13.53 4.73 -1.40
N VAL A 115 13.39 5.31 -2.57
CA VAL A 115 12.11 5.62 -3.19
C VAL A 115 12.06 4.90 -4.55
N PRO A 116 11.12 3.95 -4.75
CA PRO A 116 11.00 3.28 -6.03
C PRO A 116 10.53 4.24 -7.13
N GLN A 117 10.83 3.86 -8.36
CA GLN A 117 10.54 4.65 -9.55
C GLN A 117 9.04 4.96 -9.74
N LEU A 118 8.16 4.06 -9.29
CA LEU A 118 6.72 4.23 -9.34
C LEU A 118 6.15 4.52 -7.96
N LYS A 119 5.60 5.70 -7.78
CA LYS A 119 4.98 6.16 -6.53
C LYS A 119 3.83 5.28 -6.01
N THR A 120 3.19 4.52 -6.90
CA THR A 120 2.09 3.60 -6.57
C THR A 120 2.54 2.24 -6.05
N ILE A 121 3.85 1.97 -6.00
CA ILE A 121 4.38 0.76 -5.36
C ILE A 121 4.09 0.84 -3.87
N THR A 122 3.62 -0.27 -3.29
CA THR A 122 3.40 -0.37 -1.84
C THR A 122 4.70 -0.74 -1.13
N LEU A 123 4.87 -0.28 0.10
CA LEU A 123 6.04 -0.62 0.92
C LEU A 123 6.21 -2.13 1.05
N GLY A 124 5.14 -2.86 1.37
CA GLY A 124 5.19 -4.32 1.47
C GLY A 124 5.54 -5.00 0.15
N GLY A 125 5.07 -4.45 -0.98
CA GLY A 125 5.43 -4.92 -2.32
C GLY A 125 6.93 -4.75 -2.61
N ALA A 126 7.51 -3.61 -2.27
CA ALA A 126 8.94 -3.34 -2.43
C ALA A 126 9.79 -4.28 -1.55
N VAL A 127 9.41 -4.47 -0.28
CA VAL A 127 10.14 -5.36 0.65
C VAL A 127 10.10 -6.81 0.18
N THR A 128 8.93 -7.31 -0.21
CA THR A 128 8.77 -8.71 -0.64
C THR A 128 9.32 -8.96 -2.04
N GLY A 129 9.31 -7.95 -2.89
CA GLY A 129 9.85 -8.01 -4.26
C GLY A 129 11.35 -7.73 -4.35
N MET A 130 12.04 -7.52 -3.24
CA MET A 130 13.45 -7.12 -3.18
C MET A 130 13.72 -5.92 -4.11
N GLY A 131 12.88 -4.89 -4.00
CA GLY A 131 13.04 -3.65 -4.74
C GLY A 131 14.42 -3.04 -4.46
N VAL A 132 15.29 -3.02 -5.47
CA VAL A 132 16.61 -2.40 -5.40
C VAL A 132 16.55 -1.12 -6.23
N GLU A 133 16.70 0.00 -5.54
CA GLU A 133 16.77 1.32 -6.16
C GLU A 133 18.00 2.06 -5.63
N SER A 134 18.64 2.80 -6.50
CA SER A 134 19.83 3.60 -6.17
C SER A 134 19.49 5.09 -6.08
#